data_b3d77113c2c149739b44028bb2dba639
#
_entry.id   b3d77113c2c149739b44028bb2dba639
#
_cell.length_a   1.000
_cell.length_b   1.000
_cell.length_c   1.000
_cell.angle_alpha   90.00
_cell.angle_beta   90.00
_cell.angle_gamma   90.00
#
_symmetry.space_group_name_H-M   'P 1'
#
loop_
_entity.id
_entity.type
_entity.pdbx_description
1 polymer ?
#
loop_
_entity_poly.entity_id
_entity_poly.type
_entity_poly.pdbx_seq_one_letter_code
_entity_poly.pdbx_strand_id
1 'polypeptide(L)' 'METIKKYYRVERKEISFLRFIFESYDGVAVLTTLDARAGIVVLRIAPSRQGEADMIIQDLKKEILIEELE' A
#
# COMPACT_ATOMS: atom_id res chain seq x y z
N MET A 1 -9.63 14.91 -9.84
CA MET A 1 -9.60 13.46 -10.12
C MET A 1 -9.57 12.71 -8.81
N GLU A 2 -10.42 11.72 -8.65
CA GLU A 2 -10.51 10.97 -7.40
C GLU A 2 -9.47 9.87 -7.37
N THR A 3 -8.86 9.68 -6.20
CA THR A 3 -7.94 8.56 -5.99
C THR A 3 -8.74 7.35 -5.52
N ILE A 4 -8.21 6.17 -5.82
CA ILE A 4 -8.77 4.92 -5.31
C ILE A 4 -8.09 4.63 -3.98
N LYS A 5 -8.88 4.42 -2.93
CA LYS A 5 -8.34 4.14 -1.60
C LYS A 5 -8.48 2.66 -1.29
N LYS A 6 -7.38 2.03 -0.92
CA LYS A 6 -7.39 0.65 -0.45
C LYS A 6 -6.70 0.58 0.90
N TYR A 7 -7.29 -0.19 1.79
CA TYR A 7 -6.83 -0.28 3.18
C TYR A 7 -6.22 -1.64 3.43
N TYR A 8 -5.09 -1.65 4.14
CA TYR A 8 -4.37 -2.89 4.44
C TYR A 8 -3.90 -2.89 5.88
N ARG A 9 -3.73 -4.10 6.41
CA ARG A 9 -3.03 -4.28 7.67
C ARG A 9 -1.76 -5.07 7.40
N VAL A 10 -0.64 -4.58 7.94
CA VAL A 10 0.66 -5.22 7.82
C VAL A 10 1.33 -5.21 9.18
N GLU A 11 2.41 -5.96 9.34
CA GLU A 11 3.20 -5.87 10.56
C GLU A 11 3.79 -4.47 10.65
N ARG A 12 3.79 -3.92 11.87
CA ARG A 12 4.26 -2.55 12.08
C ARG A 12 5.65 -2.30 11.50
N LYS A 13 6.53 -3.28 11.65
CA LYS A 13 7.91 -3.16 11.16
C LYS A 13 8.01 -3.06 9.65
N GLU A 14 6.97 -3.44 8.92
CA GLU A 14 6.99 -3.43 7.46
C GLU A 14 6.45 -2.15 6.85
N ILE A 15 5.90 -1.25 7.65
CA ILE A 15 5.29 -0.02 7.13
C ILE A 15 6.31 0.83 6.37
N SER A 16 7.50 1.00 6.92
CA SER A 16 8.54 1.81 6.28
C SER A 16 8.98 1.19 4.96
N PHE A 17 9.08 -0.13 4.91
CA PHE A 17 9.45 -0.85 3.70
C PHE A 17 8.39 -0.64 2.61
N LEU A 18 7.12 -0.78 2.97
CA LEU A 18 6.03 -0.56 2.02
C LEU A 18 6.04 0.87 1.48
N ARG A 19 6.24 1.84 2.38
CA ARG A 19 6.31 3.24 1.97
C ARG A 19 7.44 3.46 0.98
N PHE A 20 8.60 2.90 1.27
CA PHE A 20 9.76 3.01 0.40
C PHE A 20 9.47 2.43 -0.99
N ILE A 21 8.84 1.25 -1.04
CA ILE A 21 8.52 0.60 -2.31
C ILE A 21 7.59 1.49 -3.15
N PHE A 22 6.50 2.00 -2.56
CA PHE A 22 5.56 2.82 -3.33
C PHE A 22 6.15 4.19 -3.69
N GLU A 23 7.06 4.73 -2.89
CA GLU A 23 7.75 5.96 -3.24
C GLU A 23 8.71 5.76 -4.42
N SER A 24 9.21 4.55 -4.60
CA SER A 24 10.10 4.26 -5.72
C SER A 24 9.38 4.08 -7.06
N TYR A 25 8.05 3.91 -7.02
CA TYR A 25 7.22 3.85 -8.23
C TYR A 25 6.50 5.17 -8.42
N ASP A 26 7.11 6.04 -9.21
CA ASP A 26 6.63 7.41 -9.37
C ASP A 26 5.19 7.45 -9.90
N GLY A 27 4.33 8.18 -9.18
CA GLY A 27 2.97 8.43 -9.64
C GLY A 27 1.98 7.28 -9.52
N VAL A 28 2.36 6.14 -8.93
CA VAL A 28 1.43 5.00 -8.81
C VAL A 28 0.49 5.19 -7.62
N ALA A 29 1.06 5.42 -6.45
CA ALA A 29 0.26 5.51 -5.23
C ALA A 29 1.05 6.16 -4.11
N VAL A 30 0.30 6.65 -3.11
CA VAL A 30 0.88 7.21 -1.89
C VAL A 30 0.37 6.40 -0.71
N LEU A 31 1.28 5.94 0.12
CA LEU A 31 0.94 5.18 1.32
C LEU A 31 0.92 6.12 2.52
N THR A 32 -0.19 6.09 3.26
CA THR A 32 -0.35 6.88 4.49
C THR A 32 -0.63 5.92 5.64
N THR A 33 0.04 6.11 6.76
CA THR A 33 -0.18 5.31 7.95
C THR A 33 -1.38 5.87 8.71
N LEU A 34 -2.39 5.04 8.95
CA LEU A 34 -3.57 5.43 9.71
C LEU A 34 -3.41 5.07 11.19
N ASP A 35 -2.87 3.90 11.47
CA ASP A 35 -2.62 3.44 12.83
C ASP A 35 -1.34 2.63 12.83
N ALA A 36 -0.24 3.24 13.29
CA ALA A 36 1.06 2.62 13.26
C ALA A 36 1.12 1.38 14.17
N ARG A 37 0.44 1.42 15.31
CA ARG A 37 0.47 0.29 16.26
C ARG A 37 -0.23 -0.92 15.71
N ALA A 38 -1.38 -0.71 15.08
CA ALA A 38 -2.17 -1.80 14.49
C ALA A 38 -1.68 -2.19 13.11
N GLY A 39 -0.77 -1.41 12.53
CA GLY A 39 -0.27 -1.68 11.19
C GLY A 39 -1.28 -1.34 10.10
N ILE A 40 -2.17 -0.39 10.35
CA ILE A 40 -3.23 -0.02 9.40
C ILE A 40 -2.70 1.11 8.51
N VAL A 41 -2.77 0.87 7.20
CA VAL A 41 -2.33 1.84 6.21
C VAL A 41 -3.40 2.01 5.13
N VAL A 42 -3.41 3.17 4.48
CA VAL A 42 -4.24 3.39 3.30
C VAL A 42 -3.33 3.68 2.12
N LEU A 43 -3.64 3.05 1.00
CA LEU A 43 -2.94 3.28 -0.24
C LEU A 43 -3.86 4.10 -1.15
N ARG A 44 -3.41 5.31 -1.48
CA ARG A 44 -4.16 6.18 -2.40
C ARG A 44 -3.57 6.02 -3.78
N ILE A 45 -4.34 5.41 -4.65
CA ILE A 45 -3.87 4.96 -5.96
C ILE A 45 -4.41 5.86 -7.05
N ALA A 46 -3.55 6.29 -7.99
CA ALA A 46 -4.00 7.00 -9.17
C ALA A 46 -4.89 6.04 -9.98
N PRO A 47 -6.10 6.47 -10.38
CA PRO A 47 -7.05 5.54 -11.02
C PRO A 47 -6.48 4.84 -12.26
N SER A 48 -5.68 5.55 -13.05
CA SER A 48 -5.08 4.99 -14.25
C SER A 48 -3.94 4.00 -13.95
N ARG A 49 -3.51 3.90 -12.70
CA ARG A 49 -2.37 3.08 -12.30
C ARG A 49 -2.77 1.96 -11.35
N GLN A 50 -4.05 1.66 -11.25
CA GLN A 50 -4.53 0.64 -10.31
C GLN A 50 -3.94 -0.74 -10.58
N GLY A 51 -3.82 -1.11 -11.85
CA GLY A 51 -3.24 -2.40 -12.21
C GLY A 51 -1.81 -2.55 -11.73
N GLU A 52 -1.02 -1.48 -11.82
CA GLU A 52 0.35 -1.49 -11.32
C GLU A 52 0.40 -1.63 -9.80
N ALA A 53 -0.46 -0.89 -9.11
CA ALA A 53 -0.52 -0.98 -7.64
C ALA A 53 -0.89 -2.39 -7.20
N ASP A 54 -1.87 -3.00 -7.86
CA ASP A 54 -2.29 -4.37 -7.55
C ASP A 54 -1.15 -5.36 -7.76
N MET A 55 -0.38 -5.21 -8.85
CA MET A 55 0.78 -6.06 -9.11
C MET A 55 1.83 -5.95 -8.01
N ILE A 56 2.11 -4.73 -7.59
CA ILE A 56 3.09 -4.49 -6.53
C ILE A 56 2.64 -5.17 -5.24
N ILE A 57 1.38 -5.00 -4.87
CA ILE A 57 0.84 -5.64 -3.67
C ILE A 57 0.90 -7.16 -3.77
N GLN A 58 0.54 -7.74 -4.90
CA GLN A 58 0.59 -9.19 -5.07
C GLN A 58 2.02 -9.72 -4.95
N ASP A 59 3.00 -9.01 -5.50
CA ASP A 59 4.40 -9.38 -5.35
C ASP A 59 4.85 -9.31 -3.89
N LEU A 60 4.46 -8.26 -3.19
CA LEU A 60 4.84 -8.09 -1.80
C LEU A 60 4.22 -9.14 -0.89
N LYS A 61 3.03 -9.62 -1.23
CA LYS A 61 2.38 -10.70 -0.45
C LYS A 61 3.19 -11.98 -0.44
N LYS A 62 4.10 -12.17 -1.37
CA LYS A 62 4.98 -13.34 -1.37
C LYS A 62 6.07 -13.24 -0.32
N GLU A 63 6.36 -12.05 0.17
CA GLU A 63 7.46 -11.80 1.08
C GLU A 63 7.01 -11.37 2.47
N ILE A 64 5.89 -10.66 2.56
CA ILE A 64 5.37 -10.16 3.85
C ILE A 64 3.86 -10.41 3.93
N LEU A 65 3.36 -10.44 5.16
CA LEU A 65 1.92 -10.59 5.39
C LEU A 65 1.24 -9.26 5.12
N ILE A 66 0.29 -9.27 4.19
CA ILE A 66 -0.54 -8.11 3.88
C ILE A 66 -1.98 -8.57 3.87
N GLU A 67 -2.78 -7.98 4.76
CA GLU A 67 -4.20 -8.29 4.85
C GLU A 67 -4.99 -7.13 4.25
N GLU A 68 -5.85 -7.42 3.28
CA GLU A 68 -6.72 -6.39 2.71
C GLU A 68 -7.88 -6.15 3.67
N LEU A 69 -8.17 -4.87 3.93
CA LEU A 69 -9.28 -4.46 4.76
C LEU A 69 -10.34 -3.82 3.88
N GLU A 70 -11.59 -3.96 4.31
CA GLU A 70 -12.70 -3.33 3.58
C GLU A 70 -12.94 -1.91 4.03
#